data_12a3a6593bc2ac33a5ba7d7441a19c90
#
_entry.id   12a3a6593bc2ac33a5ba7d7441a19c90
#
_cell.length_a   1.000
_cell.length_b   1.000
_cell.length_c   1.000
_cell.angle_alpha   90.00
_cell.angle_beta   90.00
_cell.angle_gamma   90.00
#
_symmetry.space_group_name_H-M   'P 1'
#
loop_
_entity.id
_entity.type
_entity.pdbx_description
1 polymer ?
#
loop_
_entity_poly.entity_id
_entity_poly.type
_entity_poly.pdbx_seq_one_letter_code
_entity_poly.pdbx_strand_id
1 'polypeptide(L)'
;MATVTFDGASRIYSKDAKRPAVDRLNLDIADGEFLVLVGPSGCGKSTSLRMLAGLEPTDRGSIRIGGKDVTGVSPSDRDVAMVFQNYALYPNMSVAQNMSFALENRKIPKNEIKSRVHEAAKILQMEDLLNRKPANLSGGQRQRVAMGRAIVREPAVFCMDEPLSNLDAKLRVSTRAQISNLQRRLGTTTVYVTHDQTEAMTMGDRVAVLNAGVLQQVDTTRTIYDRPQNVFVAGFIGSPAMNIYDLTHNSSELTIGSTHINLANYNFEGVETVTVGIRPEDWQLSDTGNGGAKFTVAHVEELGNQTYVYGELDDAAGNSSADGVLKSSTRMGGQTGILVDARGRYAVGDTFYVSPDPDRVHLFSTTTGERLN
;
A
#
# COMPACT_ATOMS: atom_id res chain seq x y z
N MET A 1 9.43 10.33 -21.29
CA MET A 1 8.79 9.54 -20.24
C MET A 1 8.64 8.14 -20.81
N ALA A 2 8.42 7.15 -19.98
CA ALA A 2 8.49 5.77 -20.48
C ALA A 2 7.56 4.84 -19.71
N THR A 3 6.94 3.91 -20.40
CA THR A 3 6.27 2.75 -19.80
C THR A 3 7.28 1.85 -19.09
N VAL A 4 6.83 1.11 -18.07
CA VAL A 4 7.64 0.06 -17.43
C VAL A 4 6.86 -1.24 -17.48
N THR A 5 7.53 -2.33 -17.89
CA THR A 5 6.94 -3.67 -17.90
C THR A 5 7.85 -4.65 -17.16
N PHE A 6 7.31 -5.35 -16.18
CA PHE A 6 7.88 -6.58 -15.63
C PHE A 6 7.16 -7.77 -16.28
N ASP A 7 7.91 -8.65 -16.91
CA ASP A 7 7.39 -9.81 -17.64
C ASP A 7 7.98 -11.08 -17.02
N GLY A 8 7.23 -11.70 -16.11
CA GLY A 8 7.65 -12.86 -15.34
C GLY A 8 8.92 -12.67 -14.50
N ALA A 9 9.21 -11.41 -14.13
CA ALA A 9 10.47 -11.04 -13.48
C ALA A 9 10.61 -11.69 -12.10
N SER A 10 11.73 -12.36 -11.85
CA SER A 10 11.98 -13.06 -10.59
C SER A 10 13.37 -12.77 -10.04
N ARG A 11 13.48 -12.76 -8.69
CA ARG A 11 14.75 -12.64 -7.95
C ARG A 11 14.90 -13.72 -6.92
N ILE A 12 16.01 -14.47 -6.99
CA ILE A 12 16.31 -15.64 -6.15
C ILE A 12 17.67 -15.42 -5.49
N TYR A 13 17.70 -15.08 -4.20
CA TYR A 13 18.96 -14.80 -3.50
C TYR A 13 19.81 -16.05 -3.20
N SER A 14 19.18 -17.19 -3.02
CA SER A 14 19.87 -18.47 -2.78
C SER A 14 19.15 -19.59 -3.47
N LYS A 15 19.91 -20.55 -4.02
CA LYS A 15 19.34 -21.78 -4.63
C LYS A 15 18.57 -22.63 -3.61
N ASP A 16 18.93 -22.52 -2.34
CA ASP A 16 18.30 -23.23 -1.23
C ASP A 16 17.13 -22.44 -0.60
N ALA A 17 16.85 -21.25 -1.11
CA ALA A 17 15.73 -20.44 -0.63
C ALA A 17 14.41 -21.16 -0.93
N LYS A 18 13.59 -21.37 0.10
CA LYS A 18 12.26 -21.99 -0.05
C LYS A 18 11.34 -21.24 -1.02
N ARG A 19 11.56 -19.94 -1.19
CA ARG A 19 10.79 -19.07 -2.10
C ARG A 19 11.68 -17.98 -2.71
N PRO A 20 11.41 -17.54 -3.95
CA PRO A 20 11.99 -16.33 -4.51
C PRO A 20 11.65 -15.09 -3.67
N ALA A 21 12.54 -14.11 -3.66
CA ALA A 21 12.25 -12.80 -3.06
C ALA A 21 11.24 -12.01 -3.91
N VAL A 22 11.26 -12.22 -5.23
CA VAL A 22 10.23 -11.80 -6.19
C VAL A 22 9.98 -12.99 -7.10
N ASP A 23 8.74 -13.43 -7.23
CA ASP A 23 8.35 -14.60 -8.01
C ASP A 23 7.42 -14.21 -9.16
N ARG A 24 7.92 -14.33 -10.39
CA ARG A 24 7.20 -14.13 -11.64
C ARG A 24 6.33 -12.87 -11.66
N LEU A 25 6.89 -11.76 -11.21
CA LEU A 25 6.19 -10.47 -11.22
C LEU A 25 5.82 -10.08 -12.65
N ASN A 26 4.51 -9.98 -12.91
CA ASN A 26 3.92 -9.43 -14.11
C ASN A 26 3.24 -8.11 -13.77
N LEU A 27 3.75 -7.01 -14.30
CA LEU A 27 3.27 -5.68 -13.94
C LEU A 27 3.56 -4.68 -15.05
N ASP A 28 2.52 -4.06 -15.59
CA ASP A 28 2.62 -2.99 -16.55
C ASP A 28 2.29 -1.65 -15.89
N ILE A 29 3.16 -0.66 -16.11
CA ILE A 29 3.06 0.71 -15.61
C ILE A 29 3.00 1.64 -16.81
N ALA A 30 1.96 2.45 -16.88
CA ALA A 30 1.76 3.37 -17.98
C ALA A 30 2.75 4.54 -17.95
N ASP A 31 2.91 5.21 -19.09
CA ASP A 31 3.71 6.42 -19.16
C ASP A 31 3.11 7.53 -18.30
N GLY A 32 3.94 8.13 -17.44
CA GLY A 32 3.52 9.17 -16.51
C GLY A 32 2.75 8.68 -15.27
N GLU A 33 2.51 7.37 -15.13
CA GLU A 33 1.79 6.79 -14.00
C GLU A 33 2.59 6.89 -12.69
N PHE A 34 1.89 7.17 -11.58
CA PHE A 34 2.41 7.02 -10.23
C PHE A 34 1.94 5.68 -9.65
N LEU A 35 2.77 4.65 -9.74
CA LEU A 35 2.47 3.33 -9.16
C LEU A 35 3.09 3.20 -7.77
N VAL A 36 2.29 2.75 -6.80
CA VAL A 36 2.77 2.44 -5.45
C VAL A 36 2.85 0.92 -5.24
N LEU A 37 4.00 0.42 -4.79
CA LEU A 37 4.18 -0.95 -4.32
C LEU A 37 4.00 -0.99 -2.80
N VAL A 38 3.05 -1.77 -2.33
CA VAL A 38 2.73 -1.90 -0.90
C VAL A 38 2.66 -3.38 -0.48
N GLY A 39 2.84 -3.66 0.79
CA GLY A 39 2.77 -5.02 1.35
C GLY A 39 3.57 -5.15 2.64
N PRO A 40 3.51 -6.28 3.33
CA PRO A 40 4.25 -6.55 4.56
C PRO A 40 5.76 -6.40 4.41
N SER A 41 6.47 -6.29 5.52
CA SER A 41 7.94 -6.30 5.51
C SER A 41 8.47 -7.60 4.89
N GLY A 42 9.48 -7.48 4.01
CA GLY A 42 10.09 -8.64 3.36
C GLY A 42 9.29 -9.25 2.20
N CYS A 43 8.16 -8.66 1.76
CA CYS A 43 7.36 -9.19 0.65
C CYS A 43 7.91 -8.94 -0.76
N GLY A 44 9.09 -8.32 -0.92
CA GLY A 44 9.74 -8.14 -2.22
C GLY A 44 9.65 -6.73 -2.85
N LYS A 45 8.99 -5.74 -2.21
CA LYS A 45 8.82 -4.36 -2.75
C LYS A 45 10.13 -3.68 -3.15
N SER A 46 11.04 -3.48 -2.18
CA SER A 46 12.34 -2.84 -2.42
C SER A 46 13.21 -3.67 -3.37
N THR A 47 13.07 -5.00 -3.34
CA THR A 47 13.75 -5.89 -4.30
C THR A 47 13.26 -5.63 -5.72
N SER A 48 11.94 -5.57 -5.95
CA SER A 48 11.34 -5.26 -7.26
C SER A 48 11.77 -3.89 -7.76
N LEU A 49 11.79 -2.88 -6.87
CA LEU A 49 12.27 -1.54 -7.22
C LEU A 49 13.75 -1.53 -7.62
N ARG A 50 14.60 -2.26 -6.87
CA ARG A 50 16.03 -2.36 -7.16
C ARG A 50 16.31 -3.18 -8.42
N MET A 51 15.48 -4.19 -8.74
CA MET A 51 15.53 -4.88 -10.02
C MET A 51 15.25 -3.90 -11.17
N LEU A 52 14.24 -3.05 -11.06
CA LEU A 52 13.95 -1.99 -12.05
C LEU A 52 15.14 -1.02 -12.20
N ALA A 53 15.71 -0.58 -11.10
CA ALA A 53 16.87 0.31 -11.11
C ALA A 53 18.18 -0.37 -11.56
N GLY A 54 18.21 -1.70 -11.73
CA GLY A 54 19.40 -2.47 -12.09
C GLY A 54 20.39 -2.68 -10.94
N LEU A 55 19.98 -2.41 -9.72
CA LEU A 55 20.77 -2.61 -8.50
C LEU A 55 20.69 -4.06 -7.97
N GLU A 56 19.67 -4.79 -8.39
CA GLU A 56 19.51 -6.22 -8.17
C GLU A 56 19.33 -6.92 -9.53
N PRO A 57 19.96 -8.09 -9.75
CA PRO A 57 19.76 -8.82 -10.97
C PRO A 57 18.35 -9.38 -11.10
N THR A 58 17.90 -9.60 -12.33
CA THR A 58 16.71 -10.35 -12.66
C THR A 58 17.13 -11.76 -13.04
N ASP A 59 16.79 -12.76 -12.21
CA ASP A 59 17.24 -14.14 -12.43
C ASP A 59 16.38 -14.86 -13.46
N ARG A 60 15.10 -14.47 -13.63
CA ARG A 60 14.17 -15.00 -14.65
C ARG A 60 13.26 -13.88 -15.12
N GLY A 61 12.71 -14.03 -16.33
CA GLY A 61 11.85 -13.04 -16.96
C GLY A 61 12.63 -11.83 -17.46
N SER A 62 11.93 -10.73 -17.72
CA SER A 62 12.53 -9.51 -18.24
C SER A 62 11.93 -8.25 -17.64
N ILE A 63 12.66 -7.13 -17.75
CA ILE A 63 12.20 -5.79 -17.38
C ILE A 63 12.44 -4.88 -18.58
N ARG A 64 11.40 -4.11 -18.94
CA ARG A 64 11.47 -3.15 -20.07
C ARG A 64 11.15 -1.75 -19.60
N ILE A 65 11.84 -0.76 -20.16
CA ILE A 65 11.59 0.67 -19.98
C ILE A 65 11.43 1.29 -21.37
N GLY A 66 10.27 1.91 -21.64
CA GLY A 66 9.96 2.47 -22.94
C GLY A 66 10.03 1.42 -24.06
N GLY A 67 9.61 0.18 -23.78
CA GLY A 67 9.69 -0.96 -24.70
C GLY A 67 11.08 -1.57 -24.86
N LYS A 68 12.16 -0.93 -24.37
CA LYS A 68 13.54 -1.44 -24.46
C LYS A 68 13.79 -2.41 -23.29
N ASP A 69 14.30 -3.60 -23.58
CA ASP A 69 14.76 -4.55 -22.56
C ASP A 69 16.00 -4.01 -21.83
N VAL A 70 15.89 -3.91 -20.50
CA VAL A 70 16.96 -3.44 -19.63
C VAL A 70 17.43 -4.50 -18.63
N THR A 71 17.04 -5.75 -18.80
CA THR A 71 17.23 -6.84 -17.82
C THR A 71 18.70 -7.00 -17.42
N GLY A 72 19.64 -7.02 -18.35
CA GLY A 72 21.08 -7.12 -18.09
C GLY A 72 21.83 -5.79 -18.14
N VAL A 73 21.13 -4.67 -18.29
CA VAL A 73 21.76 -3.35 -18.43
C VAL A 73 22.18 -2.80 -17.08
N SER A 74 23.35 -2.15 -17.02
CA SER A 74 23.88 -1.57 -15.78
C SER A 74 22.99 -0.41 -15.28
N PRO A 75 22.97 -0.11 -13.95
CA PRO A 75 22.18 0.99 -13.40
C PRO A 75 22.47 2.36 -14.02
N SER A 76 23.73 2.61 -14.43
CA SER A 76 24.16 3.86 -15.04
C SER A 76 23.55 4.09 -16.43
N ASP A 77 23.23 3.03 -17.14
CA ASP A 77 22.77 3.02 -18.52
C ASP A 77 21.24 2.83 -18.67
N ARG A 78 20.57 2.60 -17.53
CA ARG A 78 19.11 2.61 -17.44
C ARG A 78 18.63 4.01 -17.18
N ASP A 79 17.96 4.69 -17.95
CA ASP A 79 17.48 6.06 -17.71
C ASP A 79 16.52 6.17 -16.50
N VAL A 80 17.03 5.80 -15.32
CA VAL A 80 16.30 5.73 -14.04
C VAL A 80 17.01 6.59 -13.00
N ALA A 81 16.25 7.31 -12.19
CA ALA A 81 16.77 7.95 -10.98
C ALA A 81 16.15 7.31 -9.73
N MET A 82 17.00 7.06 -8.71
CA MET A 82 16.55 6.44 -7.47
C MET A 82 16.70 7.39 -6.28
N VAL A 83 15.67 7.48 -5.46
CA VAL A 83 15.66 8.12 -4.14
C VAL A 83 15.64 7.00 -3.10
N PHE A 84 16.70 6.93 -2.30
CA PHE A 84 16.88 5.91 -1.27
C PHE A 84 16.25 6.33 0.06
N GLN A 85 15.87 5.35 0.86
CA GLN A 85 15.31 5.53 2.20
C GLN A 85 16.18 6.39 3.13
N ASN A 86 17.50 6.28 3.05
CA ASN A 86 18.47 7.04 3.85
C ASN A 86 18.96 8.31 3.14
N TYR A 87 18.26 8.74 2.04
CA TYR A 87 18.58 9.90 1.20
C TYR A 87 19.92 9.80 0.46
N ALA A 88 20.90 9.05 0.95
CA ALA A 88 22.25 8.83 0.38
C ALA A 88 22.96 10.13 -0.05
N LEU A 89 22.84 11.21 0.75
CA LEU A 89 23.49 12.50 0.45
C LEU A 89 24.99 12.45 0.72
N TYR A 90 25.75 13.14 -0.10
CA TYR A 90 27.19 13.36 0.13
C TYR A 90 27.38 14.40 1.24
N PRO A 91 27.86 14.02 2.46
CA PRO A 91 27.83 14.89 3.63
C PRO A 91 28.76 16.10 3.50
N ASN A 92 29.85 15.97 2.74
CA ASN A 92 30.87 17.01 2.55
C ASN A 92 30.49 18.00 1.44
N MET A 93 29.52 17.72 0.61
CA MET A 93 29.04 18.55 -0.50
C MET A 93 27.89 19.45 -0.06
N SER A 94 27.81 20.66 -0.62
CA SER A 94 26.67 21.54 -0.47
C SER A 94 25.42 20.94 -1.16
N VAL A 95 24.23 21.54 -0.94
CA VAL A 95 23.00 21.16 -1.65
C VAL A 95 23.19 21.26 -3.16
N ALA A 96 23.72 22.39 -3.65
CA ALA A 96 24.02 22.58 -5.06
C ALA A 96 24.96 21.50 -5.62
N GLN A 97 26.05 21.20 -4.90
CA GLN A 97 27.00 20.16 -5.30
C GLN A 97 26.38 18.74 -5.26
N ASN A 98 25.53 18.45 -4.27
CA ASN A 98 24.79 17.18 -4.25
C ASN A 98 23.92 17.04 -5.49
N MET A 99 23.23 18.09 -5.92
CA MET A 99 22.39 18.07 -7.11
C MET A 99 23.20 17.98 -8.40
N SER A 100 24.30 18.74 -8.50
CA SER A 100 25.11 18.82 -9.73
C SER A 100 25.97 17.59 -10.00
N PHE A 101 26.34 16.82 -8.98
CA PHE A 101 27.35 15.75 -9.05
C PHE A 101 27.13 14.75 -10.20
N ALA A 102 25.88 14.29 -10.38
CA ALA A 102 25.57 13.33 -11.44
C ALA A 102 25.72 13.93 -12.84
N LEU A 103 25.44 15.23 -13.00
CA LEU A 103 25.58 15.94 -14.28
C LEU A 103 27.05 16.23 -14.59
N GLU A 104 27.85 16.55 -13.57
CA GLU A 104 29.31 16.74 -13.69
C GLU A 104 29.99 15.45 -14.17
N ASN A 105 29.63 14.31 -13.59
CA ASN A 105 30.14 13.00 -14.01
C ASN A 105 29.78 12.65 -15.47
N ARG A 106 28.63 13.13 -15.95
CA ARG A 106 28.20 13.01 -17.36
C ARG A 106 28.83 14.06 -18.28
N LYS A 107 29.72 14.92 -17.74
CA LYS A 107 30.42 16.00 -18.47
C LYS A 107 29.47 16.99 -19.15
N ILE A 108 28.31 17.25 -18.55
CA ILE A 108 27.38 18.27 -19.00
C ILE A 108 28.02 19.66 -18.85
N PRO A 109 27.78 20.61 -19.78
CA PRO A 109 28.33 21.97 -19.69
C PRO A 109 27.94 22.69 -18.40
N LYS A 110 28.88 23.41 -17.75
CA LYS A 110 28.65 24.07 -16.47
C LYS A 110 27.46 25.03 -16.44
N ASN A 111 27.21 25.73 -17.54
CA ASN A 111 26.08 26.64 -17.65
C ASN A 111 24.74 25.89 -17.59
N GLU A 112 24.66 24.74 -18.25
CA GLU A 112 23.48 23.88 -18.23
C GLU A 112 23.26 23.26 -16.85
N ILE A 113 24.33 22.77 -16.19
CA ILE A 113 24.27 22.26 -14.81
C ILE A 113 23.71 23.35 -13.88
N LYS A 114 24.21 24.57 -13.96
CA LYS A 114 23.75 25.68 -13.12
C LYS A 114 22.26 25.98 -13.35
N SER A 115 21.80 25.97 -14.59
CA SER A 115 20.40 26.17 -14.94
C SER A 115 19.51 25.07 -14.37
N ARG A 116 19.85 23.79 -14.62
CA ARG A 116 19.07 22.63 -14.14
C ARG A 116 19.02 22.56 -12.60
N VAL A 117 20.14 22.83 -11.91
CA VAL A 117 20.19 22.87 -10.44
C VAL A 117 19.31 24.00 -9.89
N HIS A 118 19.35 25.18 -10.51
CA HIS A 118 18.52 26.31 -10.08
C HIS A 118 17.02 26.03 -10.30
N GLU A 119 16.67 25.45 -11.42
CA GLU A 119 15.29 25.07 -11.72
C GLU A 119 14.77 24.01 -10.74
N ALA A 120 15.56 22.94 -10.49
CA ALA A 120 15.21 21.94 -9.48
C ALA A 120 15.08 22.55 -8.08
N ALA A 121 15.98 23.46 -7.69
CA ALA A 121 15.91 24.17 -6.42
C ALA A 121 14.61 25.02 -6.30
N LYS A 122 14.23 25.70 -7.37
CA LYS A 122 12.99 26.49 -7.44
C LYS A 122 11.74 25.60 -7.32
N ILE A 123 11.73 24.47 -8.03
CA ILE A 123 10.64 23.48 -7.93
C ILE A 123 10.46 22.99 -6.50
N LEU A 124 11.59 22.76 -5.81
CA LEU A 124 11.64 22.21 -4.45
C LEU A 124 11.61 23.28 -3.35
N GLN A 125 11.57 24.58 -3.70
CA GLN A 125 11.63 25.70 -2.76
C GLN A 125 12.89 25.63 -1.87
N MET A 126 14.06 25.52 -2.49
CA MET A 126 15.34 25.32 -1.82
C MET A 126 16.43 26.30 -2.28
N GLU A 127 16.08 27.36 -3.01
CA GLU A 127 17.05 28.31 -3.56
C GLU A 127 17.98 28.88 -2.48
N ASP A 128 17.43 29.27 -1.32
CA ASP A 128 18.18 29.85 -0.20
C ASP A 128 19.06 28.85 0.54
N LEU A 129 18.92 27.55 0.23
CA LEU A 129 19.63 26.46 0.89
C LEU A 129 20.76 25.87 0.04
N LEU A 130 20.94 26.32 -1.20
CA LEU A 130 21.87 25.74 -2.17
C LEU A 130 23.33 25.67 -1.65
N ASN A 131 23.73 26.61 -0.81
CA ASN A 131 25.10 26.67 -0.25
C ASN A 131 25.26 25.90 1.08
N ARG A 132 24.16 25.38 1.67
CA ARG A 132 24.23 24.63 2.92
C ARG A 132 24.70 23.19 2.71
N LYS A 133 25.30 22.61 3.75
CA LYS A 133 25.64 21.18 3.79
C LYS A 133 24.51 20.37 4.43
N PRO A 134 24.38 19.06 4.13
CA PRO A 134 23.34 18.18 4.67
C PRO A 134 23.22 18.18 6.20
N ALA A 135 24.31 18.33 6.92
CA ALA A 135 24.32 18.41 8.38
C ALA A 135 23.47 19.58 8.94
N ASN A 136 23.33 20.66 8.16
CA ASN A 136 22.60 21.87 8.55
C ASN A 136 21.18 21.92 8.00
N LEU A 137 20.61 20.76 7.63
CA LEU A 137 19.28 20.63 7.05
C LEU A 137 18.37 19.79 7.95
N SER A 138 17.07 20.10 7.97
CA SER A 138 16.06 19.25 8.57
C SER A 138 15.87 17.95 7.76
N GLY A 139 15.15 16.95 8.32
CA GLY A 139 14.84 15.70 7.63
C GLY A 139 14.17 15.92 6.28
N GLY A 140 13.11 16.73 6.23
CA GLY A 140 12.40 17.05 4.99
C GLY A 140 13.22 17.87 4.01
N GLN A 141 14.15 18.72 4.49
CA GLN A 141 15.07 19.41 3.60
C GLN A 141 16.07 18.43 2.97
N ARG A 142 16.63 17.48 3.75
CA ARG A 142 17.51 16.42 3.20
C ARG A 142 16.78 15.57 2.16
N GLN A 143 15.54 15.23 2.41
CA GLN A 143 14.73 14.51 1.43
C GLN A 143 14.54 15.30 0.14
N ARG A 144 14.21 16.61 0.22
CA ARG A 144 14.10 17.47 -0.97
C ARG A 144 15.41 17.55 -1.75
N VAL A 145 16.58 17.56 -1.07
CA VAL A 145 17.87 17.47 -1.76
C VAL A 145 18.02 16.15 -2.51
N ALA A 146 17.62 15.01 -1.91
CA ALA A 146 17.67 13.71 -2.58
C ALA A 146 16.75 13.66 -3.82
N MET A 147 15.58 14.28 -3.71
CA MET A 147 14.68 14.46 -4.87
C MET A 147 15.30 15.37 -5.94
N GLY A 148 15.94 16.48 -5.54
CA GLY A 148 16.64 17.37 -6.46
C GLY A 148 17.74 16.66 -7.26
N ARG A 149 18.50 15.78 -6.61
CA ARG A 149 19.49 14.90 -7.30
C ARG A 149 18.88 14.02 -8.37
N ALA A 150 17.65 13.57 -8.15
CA ALA A 150 16.91 12.75 -9.12
C ALA A 150 16.35 13.61 -10.26
N ILE A 151 15.72 14.75 -9.93
CA ILE A 151 15.06 15.66 -10.89
C ILE A 151 16.05 16.24 -11.91
N VAL A 152 17.22 16.71 -11.48
CA VAL A 152 18.22 17.34 -12.39
C VAL A 152 18.68 16.41 -13.51
N ARG A 153 18.48 15.10 -13.36
CA ARG A 153 18.85 14.09 -14.35
C ARG A 153 17.79 13.93 -15.46
N GLU A 154 16.57 14.44 -15.22
CA GLU A 154 15.42 14.29 -16.12
C GLU A 154 15.22 12.81 -16.55
N PRO A 155 15.09 11.88 -15.62
CA PRO A 155 15.04 10.45 -15.94
C PRO A 155 13.72 10.06 -16.59
N ALA A 156 13.72 8.96 -17.33
CA ALA A 156 12.51 8.36 -17.88
C ALA A 156 11.61 7.77 -16.77
N VAL A 157 12.21 7.27 -15.68
CA VAL A 157 11.50 6.66 -14.55
C VAL A 157 12.10 7.10 -13.21
N PHE A 158 11.26 7.50 -12.27
CA PHE A 158 11.62 7.68 -10.86
C PHE A 158 11.37 6.42 -10.05
N CYS A 159 12.36 5.97 -9.29
CA CYS A 159 12.26 4.91 -8.29
C CYS A 159 12.43 5.50 -6.88
N MET A 160 11.45 5.33 -6.00
CA MET A 160 11.46 5.87 -4.63
C MET A 160 11.30 4.75 -3.61
N ASP A 161 12.38 4.45 -2.85
CA ASP A 161 12.42 3.38 -1.84
C ASP A 161 12.16 3.98 -0.45
N GLU A 162 10.92 3.90 0.03
CA GLU A 162 10.43 4.40 1.34
C GLU A 162 10.93 5.82 1.71
N PRO A 163 10.79 6.82 0.86
CA PRO A 163 11.44 8.11 1.08
C PRO A 163 10.90 8.89 2.29
N LEU A 164 9.72 8.54 2.82
CA LEU A 164 9.08 9.23 3.95
C LEU A 164 9.26 8.54 5.30
N SER A 165 9.84 7.33 5.32
CA SER A 165 9.93 6.50 6.54
C SER A 165 10.67 7.16 7.71
N ASN A 166 11.65 8.01 7.43
CA ASN A 166 12.50 8.70 8.43
C ASN A 166 11.97 10.09 8.84
N LEU A 167 10.72 10.44 8.47
CA LEU A 167 10.09 11.71 8.83
C LEU A 167 9.10 11.56 9.98
N ASP A 168 8.98 12.60 10.80
CA ASP A 168 7.90 12.70 11.77
C ASP A 168 6.52 12.80 11.08
N ALA A 169 5.44 12.50 11.82
CA ALA A 169 4.08 12.39 11.26
C ALA A 169 3.61 13.70 10.58
N LYS A 170 3.88 14.87 11.19
CA LYS A 170 3.46 16.17 10.63
C LYS A 170 4.18 16.49 9.32
N LEU A 171 5.49 16.26 9.29
CA LEU A 171 6.32 16.48 8.12
C LEU A 171 5.99 15.47 7.00
N ARG A 172 5.67 14.21 7.36
CA ARG A 172 5.25 13.18 6.41
C ARG A 172 4.00 13.59 5.63
N VAL A 173 2.96 14.12 6.29
CA VAL A 173 1.73 14.59 5.63
C VAL A 173 2.03 15.69 4.61
N SER A 174 2.79 16.73 5.00
CA SER A 174 3.11 17.83 4.09
C SER A 174 4.00 17.40 2.92
N THR A 175 4.96 16.51 3.18
CA THR A 175 5.89 16.04 2.15
C THR A 175 5.23 15.08 1.16
N ARG A 176 4.27 14.27 1.60
CA ARG A 176 3.43 13.42 0.74
C ARG A 176 2.74 14.26 -0.34
N ALA A 177 2.06 15.34 0.07
CA ALA A 177 1.41 16.25 -0.87
C ALA A 177 2.42 16.90 -1.85
N GLN A 178 3.62 17.26 -1.36
CA GLN A 178 4.68 17.82 -2.21
C GLN A 178 5.18 16.81 -3.25
N ILE A 179 5.37 15.54 -2.89
CA ILE A 179 5.81 14.50 -3.84
C ILE A 179 4.74 14.26 -4.91
N SER A 180 3.48 14.12 -4.54
CA SER A 180 2.38 13.92 -5.51
C SER A 180 2.25 15.11 -6.47
N ASN A 181 2.30 16.35 -5.96
CA ASN A 181 2.25 17.55 -6.80
C ASN A 181 3.47 17.65 -7.72
N LEU A 182 4.66 17.29 -7.22
CA LEU A 182 5.87 17.28 -8.01
C LEU A 182 5.79 16.29 -9.17
N GLN A 183 5.37 15.05 -8.89
CA GLN A 183 5.23 14.02 -9.92
C GLN A 183 4.23 14.46 -11.02
N ARG A 184 3.06 14.98 -10.63
CA ARG A 184 2.07 15.51 -11.59
C ARG A 184 2.65 16.62 -12.45
N ARG A 185 3.46 17.52 -11.88
CA ARG A 185 4.11 18.62 -12.61
C ARG A 185 5.16 18.12 -13.59
N LEU A 186 5.93 17.10 -13.21
CA LEU A 186 6.98 16.51 -14.04
C LEU A 186 6.42 15.52 -15.07
N GLY A 187 5.28 14.88 -14.76
CA GLY A 187 4.65 13.84 -15.57
C GLY A 187 5.49 12.57 -15.69
N THR A 188 6.57 12.43 -14.94
CA THR A 188 7.51 11.30 -15.04
C THR A 188 6.92 10.06 -14.40
N THR A 189 7.02 8.91 -15.08
CA THR A 189 6.64 7.60 -14.55
C THR A 189 7.34 7.33 -13.23
N THR A 190 6.58 7.01 -12.20
CA THR A 190 7.11 6.87 -10.83
C THR A 190 6.72 5.55 -10.23
N VAL A 191 7.69 4.82 -9.69
CA VAL A 191 7.49 3.63 -8.87
C VAL A 191 7.90 3.94 -7.44
N TYR A 192 6.94 3.91 -6.55
CA TYR A 192 7.08 4.29 -5.14
C TYR A 192 6.87 3.09 -4.23
N VAL A 193 7.79 2.83 -3.34
CA VAL A 193 7.68 1.76 -2.32
C VAL A 193 7.34 2.36 -0.98
N THR A 194 6.37 1.78 -0.30
CA THR A 194 6.04 2.13 1.08
C THR A 194 5.50 0.92 1.85
N HIS A 195 5.56 0.99 3.17
CA HIS A 195 4.81 0.11 4.07
C HIS A 195 3.60 0.83 4.71
N ASP A 196 3.45 2.14 4.47
CA ASP A 196 2.34 2.96 4.96
C ASP A 196 1.17 2.91 3.98
N GLN A 197 0.05 2.33 4.42
CA GLN A 197 -1.16 2.22 3.60
C GLN A 197 -1.76 3.58 3.25
N THR A 198 -1.66 4.57 4.14
CA THR A 198 -2.16 5.92 3.89
C THR A 198 -1.39 6.59 2.76
N GLU A 199 -0.06 6.37 2.68
CA GLU A 199 0.74 6.82 1.54
C GLU A 199 0.26 6.15 0.25
N ALA A 200 0.11 4.83 0.26
CA ALA A 200 -0.35 4.08 -0.91
C ALA A 200 -1.71 4.56 -1.41
N MET A 201 -2.66 4.73 -0.50
CA MET A 201 -4.04 5.11 -0.86
C MET A 201 -4.21 6.59 -1.25
N THR A 202 -3.24 7.46 -0.94
CA THR A 202 -3.38 8.91 -1.19
C THR A 202 -2.47 9.46 -2.28
N MET A 203 -1.42 8.72 -2.68
CA MET A 203 -0.43 9.22 -3.63
C MET A 203 -0.51 8.56 -5.00
N GLY A 204 -0.79 7.25 -5.05
CA GLY A 204 -0.74 6.47 -6.29
C GLY A 204 -1.97 6.64 -7.17
N ASP A 205 -1.76 6.62 -8.48
CA ASP A 205 -2.84 6.39 -9.45
C ASP A 205 -3.32 4.94 -9.35
N ARG A 206 -2.38 4.00 -9.21
CA ARG A 206 -2.62 2.59 -8.91
C ARG A 206 -1.71 2.12 -7.78
N VAL A 207 -2.18 1.08 -7.11
CA VAL A 207 -1.45 0.39 -6.03
C VAL A 207 -1.28 -1.07 -6.42
N ALA A 208 -0.06 -1.58 -6.29
CA ALA A 208 0.27 -2.99 -6.43
C ALA A 208 0.56 -3.59 -5.05
N VAL A 209 -0.28 -4.51 -4.62
CA VAL A 209 -0.16 -5.20 -3.34
C VAL A 209 0.66 -6.47 -3.51
N LEU A 210 1.79 -6.56 -2.82
CA LEU A 210 2.67 -7.73 -2.84
C LEU A 210 2.58 -8.52 -1.53
N ASN A 211 2.63 -9.84 -1.66
CA ASN A 211 2.78 -10.75 -0.52
C ASN A 211 3.74 -11.88 -0.84
N ALA A 212 4.73 -12.11 0.01
CA ALA A 212 5.70 -13.21 -0.09
C ALA A 212 6.32 -13.36 -1.51
N GLY A 213 6.66 -12.23 -2.16
CA GLY A 213 7.27 -12.18 -3.49
C GLY A 213 6.28 -12.20 -4.66
N VAL A 214 4.99 -12.36 -4.41
CA VAL A 214 3.94 -12.51 -5.43
C VAL A 214 3.03 -11.28 -5.44
N LEU A 215 2.71 -10.78 -6.64
CA LEU A 215 1.70 -9.74 -6.83
C LEU A 215 0.30 -10.33 -6.53
N GLN A 216 -0.41 -9.72 -5.60
CA GLN A 216 -1.74 -10.15 -5.18
C GLN A 216 -2.85 -9.43 -5.96
N GLN A 217 -2.70 -8.12 -6.14
CA GLN A 217 -3.62 -7.28 -6.90
C GLN A 217 -2.92 -6.00 -7.32
N VAL A 218 -3.27 -5.47 -8.48
CA VAL A 218 -2.89 -4.12 -8.91
C VAL A 218 -4.10 -3.43 -9.54
N ASP A 219 -4.48 -2.28 -8.97
CA ASP A 219 -5.64 -1.51 -9.44
C ASP A 219 -5.59 -0.08 -8.87
N THR A 220 -6.61 0.73 -9.19
CA THR A 220 -6.82 2.02 -8.55
C THR A 220 -7.02 1.84 -7.05
N THR A 221 -6.68 2.85 -6.27
CA THR A 221 -6.82 2.82 -4.80
C THR A 221 -8.23 2.46 -4.38
N ARG A 222 -9.25 3.02 -5.07
CA ARG A 222 -10.65 2.75 -4.78
C ARG A 222 -11.03 1.30 -5.06
N THR A 223 -10.63 0.74 -6.21
CA THR A 223 -10.94 -0.66 -6.55
C THR A 223 -10.32 -1.63 -5.56
N ILE A 224 -9.07 -1.40 -5.15
CA ILE A 224 -8.39 -2.26 -4.15
C ILE A 224 -9.14 -2.24 -2.81
N TYR A 225 -9.68 -1.09 -2.41
CA TYR A 225 -10.46 -0.96 -1.18
C TYR A 225 -11.84 -1.58 -1.30
N ASP A 226 -12.59 -1.21 -2.35
CA ASP A 226 -13.99 -1.61 -2.53
C ASP A 226 -14.11 -3.05 -3.06
N ARG A 227 -13.12 -3.55 -3.81
CA ARG A 227 -13.14 -4.86 -4.48
C ARG A 227 -11.81 -5.62 -4.35
N PRO A 228 -11.39 -5.96 -3.12
CA PRO A 228 -10.19 -6.77 -2.93
C PRO A 228 -10.36 -8.13 -3.62
N GLN A 229 -9.35 -8.59 -4.38
CA GLN A 229 -9.42 -9.84 -5.16
C GLN A 229 -9.26 -11.09 -4.30
N ASN A 230 -8.71 -10.96 -3.10
CA ASN A 230 -8.56 -12.08 -2.18
C ASN A 230 -8.57 -11.62 -0.72
N VAL A 231 -8.68 -12.61 0.19
CA VAL A 231 -8.71 -12.41 1.65
C VAL A 231 -7.48 -11.66 2.15
N PHE A 232 -6.29 -11.92 1.57
CA PHE A 232 -5.07 -11.23 1.97
C PHE A 232 -5.17 -9.71 1.71
N VAL A 233 -5.58 -9.32 0.50
CA VAL A 233 -5.75 -7.89 0.16
C VAL A 233 -6.82 -7.25 1.03
N ALA A 234 -7.94 -7.95 1.25
CA ALA A 234 -9.04 -7.50 2.10
C ALA A 234 -8.59 -7.19 3.54
N GLY A 235 -7.83 -8.11 4.13
CA GLY A 235 -7.32 -7.96 5.50
C GLY A 235 -6.12 -7.04 5.61
N PHE A 236 -5.33 -6.87 4.52
CA PHE A 236 -4.16 -6.01 4.53
C PHE A 236 -4.52 -4.54 4.28
N ILE A 237 -5.48 -4.23 3.41
CA ILE A 237 -5.86 -2.87 3.04
C ILE A 237 -6.99 -2.36 3.93
N GLY A 238 -6.73 -1.25 4.61
CA GLY A 238 -7.64 -0.57 5.54
C GLY A 238 -7.02 -0.46 6.95
N SER A 239 -7.33 0.63 7.63
CA SER A 239 -6.95 0.87 9.01
C SER A 239 -8.12 1.51 9.73
N PRO A 240 -8.82 0.74 10.55
CA PRO A 240 -8.63 -0.68 10.89
C PRO A 240 -8.85 -1.65 9.72
N ALA A 241 -8.28 -2.86 9.85
CA ALA A 241 -8.45 -3.93 8.87
C ALA A 241 -9.91 -4.43 8.79
N MET A 242 -10.28 -4.99 7.64
CA MET A 242 -11.57 -5.68 7.45
C MET A 242 -11.72 -6.81 8.47
N ASN A 243 -12.92 -6.97 9.04
CA ASN A 243 -13.26 -8.14 9.86
C ASN A 243 -13.46 -9.32 8.91
N ILE A 244 -12.81 -10.45 9.17
CA ILE A 244 -12.87 -11.65 8.33
C ILE A 244 -13.30 -12.84 9.18
N TYR A 245 -14.34 -13.53 8.72
CA TYR A 245 -14.97 -14.66 9.41
C TYR A 245 -15.07 -15.84 8.45
N ASP A 246 -14.83 -17.06 8.96
CA ASP A 246 -15.18 -18.28 8.23
C ASP A 246 -16.51 -18.79 8.80
N LEU A 247 -17.56 -18.74 7.98
CA LEU A 247 -18.92 -19.03 8.38
C LEU A 247 -19.47 -20.23 7.61
N THR A 248 -20.26 -21.05 8.33
CA THR A 248 -21.03 -22.12 7.69
C THR A 248 -22.24 -21.51 6.99
N HIS A 249 -22.57 -22.00 5.81
CA HIS A 249 -23.74 -21.57 5.05
C HIS A 249 -24.60 -22.77 4.64
N ASN A 250 -25.89 -22.54 4.45
CA ASN A 250 -26.70 -23.45 3.65
C ASN A 250 -26.51 -23.11 2.15
N SER A 251 -26.94 -23.96 1.25
CA SER A 251 -26.67 -23.84 -0.19
C SER A 251 -27.18 -22.55 -0.85
N SER A 252 -27.98 -21.74 -0.18
CA SER A 252 -28.59 -20.53 -0.74
C SER A 252 -28.45 -19.27 0.11
N GLU A 253 -28.04 -19.40 1.38
CA GLU A 253 -28.12 -18.30 2.32
C GLU A 253 -27.09 -18.41 3.44
N LEU A 254 -26.56 -17.24 3.85
CA LEU A 254 -25.75 -17.06 5.02
C LEU A 254 -26.44 -16.08 5.95
N THR A 255 -26.43 -16.34 7.25
CA THR A 255 -27.06 -15.47 8.26
C THR A 255 -26.02 -14.95 9.24
N ILE A 256 -26.02 -13.63 9.50
CA ILE A 256 -25.26 -12.99 10.57
C ILE A 256 -26.27 -12.19 11.41
N GLY A 257 -26.53 -12.65 12.63
CA GLY A 257 -27.67 -12.17 13.41
C GLY A 257 -28.97 -12.49 12.69
N SER A 258 -29.71 -11.46 12.25
CA SER A 258 -30.90 -11.62 11.41
C SER A 258 -30.68 -11.12 9.97
N THR A 259 -29.46 -10.71 9.63
CA THR A 259 -29.14 -10.32 8.26
C THR A 259 -28.94 -11.55 7.40
N HIS A 260 -29.76 -11.67 6.36
CA HIS A 260 -29.69 -12.74 5.39
C HIS A 260 -28.90 -12.29 4.17
N ILE A 261 -27.83 -13.00 3.86
CA ILE A 261 -27.00 -12.76 2.68
C ILE A 261 -27.33 -13.84 1.67
N ASN A 262 -27.86 -13.45 0.51
CA ASN A 262 -28.22 -14.38 -0.56
C ASN A 262 -26.96 -14.92 -1.24
N LEU A 263 -26.81 -16.23 -1.22
CA LEU A 263 -25.67 -16.95 -1.82
C LEU A 263 -26.05 -17.71 -3.10
N ALA A 264 -27.30 -17.66 -3.54
CA ALA A 264 -27.81 -18.48 -4.65
C ALA A 264 -27.05 -18.31 -5.98
N ASN A 265 -26.37 -17.20 -6.17
CA ASN A 265 -25.59 -16.90 -7.39
C ASN A 265 -24.14 -17.38 -7.32
N TYR A 266 -23.70 -17.95 -6.21
CA TYR A 266 -22.32 -18.36 -6.00
C TYR A 266 -22.20 -19.89 -5.95
N ASN A 267 -21.15 -20.43 -6.57
CA ASN A 267 -20.85 -21.85 -6.53
C ASN A 267 -19.77 -22.13 -5.49
N PHE A 268 -20.12 -22.84 -4.44
CA PHE A 268 -19.19 -23.21 -3.36
C PHE A 268 -18.60 -24.62 -3.53
N GLU A 269 -18.82 -25.31 -4.69
CA GLU A 269 -18.21 -26.62 -5.00
C GLU A 269 -18.41 -27.70 -3.91
N GLY A 270 -19.49 -27.61 -3.14
CA GLY A 270 -19.79 -28.54 -2.05
C GLY A 270 -19.03 -28.24 -0.74
N VAL A 271 -18.37 -27.10 -0.65
CA VAL A 271 -17.78 -26.62 0.61
C VAL A 271 -18.87 -25.97 1.46
N GLU A 272 -18.97 -26.36 2.72
CA GLU A 272 -19.98 -25.88 3.66
C GLU A 272 -19.63 -24.54 4.32
N THR A 273 -18.44 -24.01 4.04
CA THR A 273 -17.94 -22.76 4.64
C THR A 273 -17.56 -21.73 3.60
N VAL A 274 -17.81 -20.46 3.91
CA VAL A 274 -17.43 -19.29 3.12
C VAL A 274 -16.69 -18.29 4.01
N THR A 275 -15.65 -17.68 3.48
CA THR A 275 -14.97 -16.58 4.17
C THR A 275 -15.69 -15.26 3.86
N VAL A 276 -16.14 -14.59 4.91
CA VAL A 276 -16.91 -13.34 4.85
C VAL A 276 -16.08 -12.18 5.37
N GLY A 277 -15.99 -11.12 4.58
CA GLY A 277 -15.32 -9.88 4.95
C GLY A 277 -16.32 -8.74 5.16
N ILE A 278 -16.22 -8.02 6.28
CA ILE A 278 -17.04 -6.85 6.58
C ILE A 278 -16.13 -5.75 7.11
N ARG A 279 -16.17 -4.58 6.47
CA ARG A 279 -15.37 -3.44 6.95
C ARG A 279 -15.95 -2.85 8.24
N PRO A 280 -15.15 -2.23 9.09
CA PRO A 280 -15.64 -1.62 10.32
C PRO A 280 -16.74 -0.56 10.12
N GLU A 281 -16.73 0.14 9.01
CA GLU A 281 -17.72 1.18 8.64
C GLU A 281 -19.00 0.61 8.00
N ASP A 282 -19.01 -0.66 7.61
CA ASP A 282 -20.15 -1.30 6.95
C ASP A 282 -21.09 -2.02 7.94
N TRP A 283 -20.90 -1.78 9.23
CA TRP A 283 -21.81 -2.22 10.28
C TRP A 283 -22.85 -1.15 10.60
N GLN A 284 -24.11 -1.55 10.68
CA GLN A 284 -25.23 -0.70 11.10
C GLN A 284 -25.60 -1.01 12.54
N LEU A 285 -25.67 0.02 13.39
CA LEU A 285 -26.04 -0.11 14.79
C LEU A 285 -27.56 -0.01 14.96
N SER A 286 -28.12 -0.82 15.87
CA SER A 286 -29.51 -0.77 16.29
C SER A 286 -29.60 -0.88 17.79
N ASP A 287 -30.40 -0.01 18.41
CA ASP A 287 -30.70 -0.05 19.84
C ASP A 287 -31.74 -1.11 20.20
N THR A 288 -32.50 -1.59 19.21
CA THR A 288 -33.54 -2.57 19.41
C THR A 288 -33.09 -3.92 18.85
N GLY A 289 -33.26 -4.99 19.65
CA GLY A 289 -32.88 -6.36 19.28
C GLY A 289 -33.62 -6.96 18.08
N ASN A 290 -34.35 -6.17 17.33
CA ASN A 290 -35.00 -6.56 16.10
C ASN A 290 -33.97 -6.63 14.97
N GLY A 291 -33.31 -7.74 14.85
CA GLY A 291 -32.64 -8.07 13.63
C GLY A 291 -31.12 -8.00 13.61
N GLY A 292 -30.43 -7.68 14.71
CA GLY A 292 -28.98 -7.64 14.76
C GLY A 292 -28.36 -8.77 15.60
N ALA A 293 -27.08 -9.05 15.38
CA ALA A 293 -26.26 -9.80 16.30
C ALA A 293 -25.91 -8.91 17.51
N LYS A 294 -25.95 -9.46 18.71
CA LYS A 294 -25.57 -8.72 19.92
C LYS A 294 -24.07 -8.54 19.95
N PHE A 295 -23.64 -7.30 20.16
CA PHE A 295 -22.24 -6.92 20.27
C PHE A 295 -21.95 -6.42 21.67
N THR A 296 -20.87 -6.92 22.30
CA THR A 296 -20.40 -6.50 23.62
C THR A 296 -19.04 -5.83 23.51
N VAL A 297 -18.94 -4.57 23.92
CA VAL A 297 -17.72 -3.76 23.84
C VAL A 297 -16.67 -4.27 24.81
N ALA A 298 -15.49 -4.61 24.30
CA ALA A 298 -14.31 -4.99 25.08
C ALA A 298 -13.24 -3.87 25.12
N HIS A 299 -13.19 -3.03 24.08
CA HIS A 299 -12.23 -1.93 23.99
C HIS A 299 -12.79 -0.78 23.15
N VAL A 300 -12.42 0.45 23.47
CA VAL A 300 -12.81 1.66 22.73
C VAL A 300 -11.55 2.42 22.33
N GLU A 301 -11.47 2.82 21.05
CA GLU A 301 -10.39 3.61 20.48
C GLU A 301 -10.95 4.93 19.95
N GLU A 302 -10.72 6.02 20.67
CA GLU A 302 -11.17 7.36 20.31
C GLU A 302 -10.05 8.13 19.60
N LEU A 303 -10.21 8.40 18.29
CA LEU A 303 -9.25 9.15 17.47
C LEU A 303 -9.65 10.63 17.29
N GLY A 304 -10.68 11.07 18.01
CA GLY A 304 -11.20 12.44 17.97
C GLY A 304 -12.22 12.68 16.87
N ASN A 305 -11.92 12.35 15.62
CA ASN A 305 -12.85 12.45 14.48
C ASN A 305 -13.53 11.12 14.13
N GLN A 306 -13.05 10.03 14.68
CA GLN A 306 -13.57 8.66 14.51
C GLN A 306 -13.47 7.93 15.83
N THR A 307 -14.44 7.06 16.13
CA THR A 307 -14.40 6.15 17.28
C THR A 307 -14.62 4.74 16.78
N TYR A 308 -13.72 3.84 17.17
CA TYR A 308 -13.85 2.40 16.91
C TYR A 308 -14.10 1.68 18.22
N VAL A 309 -15.06 0.77 18.19
CA VAL A 309 -15.30 -0.17 19.27
C VAL A 309 -14.89 -1.57 18.82
N TYR A 310 -14.23 -2.28 19.71
CA TYR A 310 -13.81 -3.66 19.48
C TYR A 310 -14.46 -4.52 20.54
N GLY A 311 -14.96 -5.67 20.12
CA GLY A 311 -15.70 -6.51 21.05
C GLY A 311 -16.06 -7.87 20.49
N GLU A 312 -16.91 -8.56 21.24
CA GLU A 312 -17.42 -9.87 20.90
C GLU A 312 -18.77 -9.73 20.21
N LEU A 313 -18.94 -10.48 19.15
CA LEU A 313 -20.19 -10.57 18.39
C LEU A 313 -20.81 -11.93 18.66
N ASP A 314 -22.02 -11.96 19.25
CA ASP A 314 -22.72 -13.20 19.55
C ASP A 314 -23.08 -13.93 18.25
N ASP A 315 -22.74 -15.20 18.16
CA ASP A 315 -23.10 -16.07 17.04
C ASP A 315 -24.51 -16.67 17.26
N ALA A 316 -25.52 -15.81 17.19
CA ALA A 316 -26.93 -16.23 17.39
C ALA A 316 -27.41 -17.27 16.35
N ALA A 317 -26.69 -17.38 15.23
CA ALA A 317 -27.02 -18.35 14.15
C ALA A 317 -26.25 -19.67 14.27
N GLY A 318 -25.32 -19.80 15.24
CA GLY A 318 -24.54 -21.03 15.46
C GLY A 318 -23.51 -21.33 14.34
N ASN A 319 -23.02 -20.30 13.65
CA ASN A 319 -22.27 -20.48 12.40
C ASN A 319 -20.83 -20.94 12.57
N SER A 320 -20.16 -20.73 13.70
CA SER A 320 -18.70 -20.89 13.68
C SER A 320 -17.98 -21.26 14.97
N SER A 321 -18.58 -21.21 16.13
CA SER A 321 -17.85 -21.57 17.35
C SER A 321 -18.66 -22.25 18.44
N ALA A 322 -18.00 -23.16 19.17
CA ALA A 322 -18.60 -23.83 20.32
C ALA A 322 -18.96 -22.83 21.45
N ASP A 323 -18.42 -21.62 21.40
CA ASP A 323 -18.58 -20.58 22.43
C ASP A 323 -19.75 -19.61 22.09
N GLY A 324 -20.39 -19.74 20.92
CA GLY A 324 -21.46 -18.86 20.46
C GLY A 324 -20.98 -17.42 20.11
N VAL A 325 -19.67 -17.24 19.77
CA VAL A 325 -19.07 -15.95 19.42
C VAL A 325 -18.41 -16.03 18.05
N LEU A 326 -18.73 -15.09 17.17
CA LEU A 326 -18.03 -14.92 15.89
C LEU A 326 -16.63 -14.33 16.11
N LYS A 327 -15.58 -15.02 15.66
CA LYS A 327 -14.18 -14.59 15.80
C LYS A 327 -13.60 -14.14 14.48
N SER A 328 -13.17 -12.88 14.42
CA SER A 328 -12.46 -12.35 13.26
C SER A 328 -11.04 -12.88 13.19
N SER A 329 -10.64 -13.45 12.04
CA SER A 329 -9.29 -13.95 11.80
C SER A 329 -8.23 -12.85 11.62
N THR A 330 -8.63 -11.60 11.39
CA THR A 330 -7.72 -10.47 11.15
C THR A 330 -7.25 -9.77 12.43
N ARG A 331 -7.76 -10.16 13.61
CA ARG A 331 -7.45 -9.50 14.88
C ARG A 331 -6.99 -10.46 15.96
N MET A 332 -6.07 -9.98 16.80
CA MET A 332 -5.69 -10.71 18.01
C MET A 332 -6.92 -10.87 18.93
N GLY A 333 -7.15 -12.09 19.40
CA GLY A 333 -8.32 -12.42 20.24
C GLY A 333 -9.63 -12.58 19.49
N GLY A 334 -9.66 -12.47 18.16
CA GLY A 334 -10.85 -12.71 17.34
C GLY A 334 -11.94 -11.63 17.46
N GLN A 335 -11.62 -10.46 18.00
CA GLN A 335 -12.59 -9.37 18.19
C GLN A 335 -13.06 -8.77 16.87
N THR A 336 -14.32 -8.37 16.81
CA THR A 336 -14.92 -7.57 15.75
C THR A 336 -14.66 -6.10 16.00
N GLY A 337 -14.21 -5.35 14.98
CA GLY A 337 -14.05 -3.90 15.06
C GLY A 337 -15.16 -3.19 14.29
N ILE A 338 -15.77 -2.19 14.88
CA ILE A 338 -16.90 -1.44 14.34
C ILE A 338 -16.61 0.06 14.44
N LEU A 339 -16.84 0.80 13.35
CA LEU A 339 -16.84 2.26 13.36
C LEU A 339 -18.18 2.75 13.92
N VAL A 340 -18.12 3.59 14.93
CA VAL A 340 -19.30 4.17 15.58
C VAL A 340 -19.28 5.70 15.51
N ASP A 341 -20.39 6.35 15.89
CA ASP A 341 -20.43 7.82 15.93
C ASP A 341 -19.37 8.36 16.90
N ALA A 342 -18.49 9.21 16.39
CA ALA A 342 -17.41 9.83 17.18
C ALA A 342 -17.90 10.71 18.34
N ARG A 343 -19.16 11.10 18.35
CA ARG A 343 -19.80 11.89 19.42
C ARG A 343 -20.57 11.03 20.41
N GLY A 344 -20.74 9.74 20.10
CA GLY A 344 -21.34 8.76 21.00
C GLY A 344 -20.45 8.54 22.22
N ARG A 345 -21.05 8.08 23.31
CA ARG A 345 -20.32 7.63 24.50
C ARG A 345 -20.38 6.11 24.55
N TYR A 346 -19.24 5.49 24.48
CA TYR A 346 -19.11 4.03 24.52
C TYR A 346 -18.16 3.64 25.62
N ALA A 347 -18.53 2.62 26.41
CA ALA A 347 -17.72 2.11 27.50
C ALA A 347 -17.55 0.58 27.38
N VAL A 348 -16.49 0.09 27.98
CA VAL A 348 -16.27 -1.36 28.10
C VAL A 348 -17.45 -1.99 28.85
N GLY A 349 -18.01 -3.05 28.29
CA GLY A 349 -19.20 -3.73 28.80
C GLY A 349 -20.52 -3.25 28.21
N ASP A 350 -20.54 -2.14 27.46
CA ASP A 350 -21.74 -1.71 26.75
C ASP A 350 -22.16 -2.76 25.74
N THR A 351 -23.48 -2.90 25.54
CA THR A 351 -24.05 -3.83 24.58
C THR A 351 -25.04 -3.13 23.67
N PHE A 352 -24.96 -3.44 22.38
CA PHE A 352 -25.90 -2.99 21.36
C PHE A 352 -26.04 -4.08 20.28
N TYR A 353 -26.92 -3.86 19.33
CA TYR A 353 -27.13 -4.80 18.24
C TYR A 353 -26.55 -4.25 16.95
N VAL A 354 -25.95 -5.10 16.15
CA VAL A 354 -25.31 -4.73 14.88
C VAL A 354 -25.73 -5.68 13.77
N SER A 355 -25.86 -5.14 12.57
CA SER A 355 -26.08 -5.90 11.34
C SER A 355 -25.13 -5.41 10.25
N PRO A 356 -24.57 -6.29 9.42
CA PRO A 356 -23.80 -5.85 8.26
C PRO A 356 -24.72 -5.24 7.20
N ASP A 357 -24.20 -4.27 6.44
CA ASP A 357 -24.83 -3.82 5.21
C ASP A 357 -24.71 -4.94 4.16
N PRO A 358 -25.82 -5.57 3.73
CA PRO A 358 -25.77 -6.75 2.85
C PRO A 358 -25.16 -6.45 1.47
N ASP A 359 -25.24 -5.21 1.00
CA ASP A 359 -24.67 -4.79 -0.29
C ASP A 359 -23.15 -4.55 -0.21
N ARG A 360 -22.59 -4.54 1.00
CA ARG A 360 -21.17 -4.27 1.26
C ARG A 360 -20.42 -5.45 1.85
N VAL A 361 -21.05 -6.60 1.92
CA VAL A 361 -20.39 -7.84 2.37
C VAL A 361 -19.50 -8.38 1.26
N HIS A 362 -18.28 -8.75 1.61
CA HIS A 362 -17.34 -9.41 0.72
C HIS A 362 -17.33 -10.90 0.97
N LEU A 363 -17.41 -11.68 -0.10
CA LEU A 363 -17.39 -13.15 -0.06
C LEU A 363 -16.11 -13.66 -0.72
N PHE A 364 -15.46 -14.62 -0.06
CA PHE A 364 -14.25 -15.25 -0.55
C PHE A 364 -14.34 -16.77 -0.39
N SER A 365 -13.69 -17.49 -1.28
CA SER A 365 -13.51 -18.93 -1.14
C SER A 365 -12.63 -19.23 0.08
N THR A 366 -13.11 -20.04 0.99
CA THR A 366 -12.31 -20.49 2.15
C THR A 366 -11.11 -21.34 1.71
N THR A 367 -11.21 -22.02 0.57
CA THR A 367 -10.16 -22.89 0.05
C THR A 367 -9.05 -22.12 -0.66
N THR A 368 -9.39 -21.19 -1.55
CA THR A 368 -8.42 -20.45 -2.38
C THR A 368 -8.13 -19.05 -1.85
N GLY A 369 -9.00 -18.50 -1.03
CA GLY A 369 -8.96 -17.11 -0.57
C GLY A 369 -9.38 -16.11 -1.66
N GLU A 370 -9.78 -16.56 -2.85
CA GLU A 370 -10.18 -15.68 -3.96
C GLU A 370 -11.59 -15.13 -3.76
N ARG A 371 -11.83 -13.93 -4.28
CA ARG A 371 -13.11 -13.25 -4.23
C ARG A 371 -14.18 -14.00 -5.04
N LEU A 372 -15.39 -14.07 -4.50
CA LEU A 372 -16.56 -14.69 -5.13
C LEU A 372 -17.58 -13.67 -5.67
N ASN A 373 -17.75 -12.47 -5.05
CA ASN A 373 -18.75 -11.45 -5.40
C ASN A 373 -18.19 -10.15 -6.01
#